data_0b1d69eb5a5777e1c22243cc0ec9d7ae
#
_entry.id   0b1d69eb5a5777e1c22243cc0ec9d7ae
#
_cell.length_a   1.000
_cell.length_b   1.000
_cell.length_c   1.000
_cell.angle_alpha   90.00
_cell.angle_beta   90.00
_cell.angle_gamma   90.00
#
_symmetry.space_group_name_H-M   'P 1'
#
loop_
_entity.id
_entity.type
_entity.pdbx_description
1 polymer ?
#
loop_
_entity_poly.entity_id
_entity_poly.type
_entity_poly.pdbx_seq_one_letter_code
_entity_poly.pdbx_strand_id
1 'polypeptide(L)'
;MSANTKKIIIITVSVLVVFGIILAIYLIPRNREYDEAEVKAAATALIKASEKLNEIYYGEGIRFLENSPNNKSTYCEADPEHLRSLGFTTINELKLMTKEVFSAAHAEGMFSGIFSGTGTSRMSRYYQEYDDNIANPKPLYIMVHCEYNALMKGEMTYNFDTLTITGSKREYVNATIDVTVTLDGKTQTHTLNIRLIEEAAGWRLASTTFANYNEYQDIYDELQKG
;
A
#
# COMPACT_ATOMS: atom_id res chain seq x y z
N MET A 1 21.81 29.53 53.11
CA MET A 1 21.00 29.38 51.90
C MET A 1 19.57 29.70 52.25
N SER A 2 18.92 30.65 51.56
CA SER A 2 17.56 31.05 51.89
C SER A 2 16.52 29.95 51.54
N ALA A 3 15.38 29.98 52.20
CA ALA A 3 14.31 29.01 51.90
C ALA A 3 13.84 29.05 50.42
N ASN A 4 13.89 30.25 49.80
CA ASN A 4 13.57 30.43 48.41
C ASN A 4 14.58 29.78 47.49
N THR A 5 15.91 29.89 47.79
CA THR A 5 16.98 29.26 47.01
C THR A 5 16.85 27.73 47.04
N LYS A 6 16.48 27.14 48.17
CA LYS A 6 16.23 25.69 48.29
C LYS A 6 15.05 25.24 47.42
N LYS A 7 13.91 25.99 47.44
CA LYS A 7 12.75 25.71 46.59
C LYS A 7 13.05 25.77 45.12
N ILE A 8 13.80 26.78 44.64
CA ILE A 8 14.18 26.91 43.24
C ILE A 8 15.06 25.73 42.79
N ILE A 9 16.04 25.32 43.61
CA ILE A 9 16.89 24.17 43.32
C ILE A 9 16.08 22.88 43.17
N ILE A 10 15.13 22.63 44.11
CA ILE A 10 14.29 21.43 44.08
C ILE A 10 13.44 21.43 42.81
N ILE A 11 12.82 22.54 42.43
CA ILE A 11 11.99 22.63 41.22
C ILE A 11 12.85 22.39 39.98
N THR A 12 14.02 23.02 39.90
CA THR A 12 14.93 22.85 38.73
C THR A 12 15.40 21.42 38.56
N VAL A 13 15.78 20.75 39.69
CA VAL A 13 16.19 19.33 39.65
C VAL A 13 15.02 18.44 39.24
N SER A 14 13.81 18.67 39.78
CA SER A 14 12.63 17.90 39.38
C SER A 14 12.29 18.01 37.91
N VAL A 15 12.38 19.23 37.34
CA VAL A 15 12.15 19.46 35.89
C VAL A 15 13.21 18.75 35.07
N LEU A 16 14.49 18.79 35.46
CA LEU A 16 15.57 18.09 34.73
C LEU A 16 15.40 16.57 34.80
N VAL A 17 14.96 16.02 35.92
CA VAL A 17 14.70 14.58 36.06
C VAL A 17 13.51 14.16 35.19
N VAL A 18 12.42 14.92 35.17
CA VAL A 18 11.26 14.62 34.31
C VAL A 18 11.66 14.73 32.83
N PHE A 19 12.43 15.75 32.46
CA PHE A 19 12.92 15.92 31.10
C PHE A 19 13.87 14.78 30.69
N GLY A 20 14.75 14.35 31.62
CA GLY A 20 15.64 13.21 31.42
C GLY A 20 14.88 11.89 31.24
N ILE A 21 13.80 11.66 31.98
CA ILE A 21 12.94 10.50 31.84
C ILE A 21 12.20 10.52 30.50
N ILE A 22 11.63 11.66 30.12
CA ILE A 22 10.98 11.83 28.81
C ILE A 22 11.98 11.61 27.68
N LEU A 23 13.16 12.18 27.77
CA LEU A 23 14.24 12.00 26.79
C LEU A 23 14.71 10.55 26.74
N ALA A 24 14.85 9.87 27.87
CA ALA A 24 15.21 8.45 27.94
C ALA A 24 14.12 7.57 27.31
N ILE A 25 12.84 7.83 27.57
CA ILE A 25 11.72 7.15 26.90
C ILE A 25 11.74 7.37 25.39
N TYR A 26 12.14 8.55 24.94
CA TYR A 26 12.26 8.89 23.51
C TYR A 26 13.54 8.34 22.85
N LEU A 27 14.65 8.27 23.60
CA LEU A 27 15.96 7.85 23.09
C LEU A 27 16.25 6.35 23.28
N ILE A 28 15.53 5.66 24.17
CA ILE A 28 15.64 4.21 24.26
C ILE A 28 15.05 3.67 22.96
N PRO A 29 15.83 3.08 22.06
CA PRO A 29 15.29 2.36 20.93
C PRO A 29 14.43 1.26 21.54
N ARG A 30 13.13 1.37 21.38
CA ARG A 30 12.22 0.24 21.62
C ARG A 30 12.50 -0.77 20.51
N ASN A 31 13.55 -1.55 20.70
CA ASN A 31 13.69 -2.82 20.01
C ASN A 31 12.51 -3.66 20.56
N ARG A 32 11.41 -3.62 19.85
CA ARG A 32 10.30 -4.50 20.13
C ARG A 32 10.76 -5.90 19.75
N GLU A 33 10.84 -6.79 20.70
CA GLU A 33 10.98 -8.20 20.43
C GLU A 33 9.71 -8.63 19.70
N TYR A 34 9.86 -9.16 18.51
CA TYR A 34 8.79 -9.79 17.73
C TYR A 34 9.16 -11.24 17.48
N ASP A 35 8.17 -12.08 17.39
CA ASP A 35 8.35 -13.45 16.95
C ASP A 35 8.60 -13.44 15.42
N GLU A 36 9.81 -13.77 15.00
CA GLU A 36 10.20 -13.78 13.59
C GLU A 36 9.34 -14.74 12.76
N ALA A 37 8.94 -15.88 13.33
CA ALA A 37 8.08 -16.85 12.67
C ALA A 37 6.67 -16.29 12.46
N GLU A 38 6.11 -15.58 13.46
CA GLU A 38 4.84 -14.91 13.35
C GLU A 38 4.87 -13.83 12.27
N VAL A 39 5.89 -12.95 12.30
CA VAL A 39 6.06 -11.89 11.30
C VAL A 39 6.21 -12.45 9.90
N LYS A 40 7.00 -13.51 9.73
CA LYS A 40 7.19 -14.16 8.42
C LYS A 40 5.89 -14.77 7.91
N ALA A 41 5.10 -15.40 8.77
CA ALA A 41 3.79 -15.94 8.42
C ALA A 41 2.82 -14.81 8.01
N ALA A 42 2.78 -13.72 8.78
CA ALA A 42 1.97 -12.55 8.47
C ALA A 42 2.39 -11.89 7.15
N ALA A 43 3.71 -11.70 6.93
CA ALA A 43 4.25 -11.17 5.68
C ALA A 43 3.82 -12.02 4.48
N THR A 44 3.95 -13.35 4.58
CA THR A 44 3.53 -14.28 3.53
C THR A 44 2.06 -14.12 3.19
N ALA A 45 1.18 -14.07 4.21
CA ALA A 45 -0.25 -13.92 4.01
C ALA A 45 -0.60 -12.57 3.37
N LEU A 46 0.01 -11.48 3.85
CA LEU A 46 -0.24 -10.12 3.37
C LEU A 46 0.29 -9.91 1.94
N ILE A 47 1.46 -10.44 1.59
CA ILE A 47 1.99 -10.37 0.23
C ILE A 47 1.04 -11.10 -0.73
N LYS A 48 0.59 -12.31 -0.41
CA LYS A 48 -0.41 -13.04 -1.22
C LYS A 48 -1.71 -12.26 -1.36
N ALA A 49 -2.20 -11.66 -0.29
CA ALA A 49 -3.42 -10.85 -0.35
C ALA A 49 -3.23 -9.57 -1.17
N SER A 50 -2.01 -9.03 -1.22
CA SER A 50 -1.69 -7.82 -1.99
C SER A 50 -1.61 -8.06 -3.50
N GLU A 51 -1.37 -9.28 -3.97
CA GLU A 51 -1.26 -9.61 -5.40
C GLU A 51 -2.49 -9.13 -6.18
N LYS A 52 -3.67 -9.49 -5.69
CA LYS A 52 -4.94 -9.07 -6.27
C LYS A 52 -5.13 -7.54 -6.27
N LEU A 53 -4.76 -6.88 -5.17
CA LEU A 53 -4.87 -5.43 -5.06
C LEU A 53 -3.87 -4.72 -5.98
N ASN A 54 -2.66 -5.25 -6.09
CA ASN A 54 -1.66 -4.74 -7.02
C ASN A 54 -2.15 -4.82 -8.46
N GLU A 55 -2.77 -5.95 -8.85
CA GLU A 55 -3.35 -6.12 -10.18
C GLU A 55 -4.47 -5.10 -10.44
N ILE A 56 -5.37 -4.89 -9.47
CA ILE A 56 -6.43 -3.89 -9.59
C ILE A 56 -5.85 -2.48 -9.69
N TYR A 57 -4.87 -2.13 -8.86
CA TYR A 57 -4.38 -0.75 -8.76
C TYR A 57 -3.31 -0.40 -9.80
N TYR A 58 -2.49 -1.34 -10.20
CA TYR A 58 -1.26 -1.07 -10.97
C TYR A 58 -1.10 -1.96 -12.20
N GLY A 59 -1.77 -3.13 -12.26
CA GLY A 59 -1.78 -4.05 -13.38
C GLY A 59 -2.86 -3.72 -14.42
N GLU A 60 -3.45 -4.73 -15.05
CA GLU A 60 -4.53 -4.56 -16.03
C GLU A 60 -5.78 -3.93 -15.43
N GLY A 61 -6.04 -4.20 -14.15
CA GLY A 61 -7.09 -3.54 -13.38
C GLY A 61 -8.47 -4.16 -13.53
N ILE A 62 -9.49 -3.31 -13.45
CA ILE A 62 -10.90 -3.72 -13.56
C ILE A 62 -11.30 -3.73 -15.03
N ARG A 63 -11.84 -4.86 -15.50
CA ARG A 63 -12.43 -4.93 -16.84
C ARG A 63 -13.64 -4.00 -16.95
N PHE A 64 -13.88 -3.49 -18.15
CA PHE A 64 -14.98 -2.59 -18.43
C PHE A 64 -15.81 -3.06 -19.63
N LEU A 65 -17.02 -2.52 -19.76
CA LEU A 65 -17.97 -2.79 -20.83
C LEU A 65 -17.71 -1.82 -22.00
N GLU A 66 -17.26 -2.32 -23.15
CA GLU A 66 -16.94 -1.47 -24.32
C GLU A 66 -18.18 -0.72 -24.85
N ASN A 67 -19.34 -1.33 -24.81
CA ASN A 67 -20.58 -0.82 -25.39
C ASN A 67 -21.62 -0.38 -24.37
N SER A 68 -21.22 -0.01 -23.14
CA SER A 68 -22.16 0.51 -22.17
C SER A 68 -22.69 1.90 -22.57
N PRO A 69 -23.99 2.16 -22.42
CA PRO A 69 -24.54 3.51 -22.62
C PRO A 69 -24.02 4.53 -21.60
N ASN A 70 -23.43 4.07 -20.50
CA ASN A 70 -22.85 4.92 -19.46
C ASN A 70 -21.40 5.34 -19.76
N ASN A 71 -20.80 4.82 -20.82
CA ASN A 71 -19.43 5.16 -21.19
C ASN A 71 -19.29 6.64 -21.56
N LYS A 72 -18.20 7.24 -21.11
CA LYS A 72 -17.77 8.62 -21.40
C LYS A 72 -16.50 8.57 -22.24
N SER A 73 -16.04 9.71 -22.76
CA SER A 73 -14.89 9.77 -23.68
C SER A 73 -13.62 9.08 -23.17
N THR A 74 -13.36 9.13 -21.87
CA THR A 74 -12.13 8.59 -21.24
C THR A 74 -12.42 7.57 -20.15
N TYR A 75 -13.69 7.35 -19.81
CA TYR A 75 -14.10 6.44 -18.77
C TYR A 75 -15.17 5.49 -19.26
N CYS A 76 -14.98 4.22 -18.97
CA CYS A 76 -15.89 3.13 -19.29
C CYS A 76 -16.50 2.56 -18.02
N GLU A 77 -17.74 2.09 -18.11
CA GLU A 77 -18.41 1.41 -17.00
C GLU A 77 -17.70 0.09 -16.70
N ALA A 78 -17.36 -0.14 -15.43
CA ALA A 78 -16.77 -1.40 -15.00
C ALA A 78 -17.72 -2.57 -15.26
N ASP A 79 -17.17 -3.71 -15.65
CA ASP A 79 -17.92 -4.97 -15.78
C ASP A 79 -18.39 -5.45 -14.40
N PRO A 80 -19.72 -5.47 -14.12
CA PRO A 80 -20.26 -5.86 -12.82
C PRO A 80 -19.97 -7.31 -12.44
N GLU A 81 -19.79 -8.20 -13.42
CA GLU A 81 -19.45 -9.60 -13.16
C GLU A 81 -18.00 -9.71 -12.72
N HIS A 82 -17.11 -8.96 -13.37
CA HIS A 82 -15.72 -8.88 -12.93
C HIS A 82 -15.60 -8.28 -11.54
N LEU A 83 -16.31 -7.18 -11.22
CA LEU A 83 -16.32 -6.61 -9.87
C LEU A 83 -16.74 -7.64 -8.82
N ARG A 84 -17.82 -8.38 -9.06
CA ARG A 84 -18.26 -9.46 -8.15
C ARG A 84 -17.22 -10.56 -7.99
N SER A 85 -16.54 -10.95 -9.07
CA SER A 85 -15.45 -11.94 -9.00
C SER A 85 -14.25 -11.43 -8.19
N LEU A 86 -14.04 -10.11 -8.18
CA LEU A 86 -13.04 -9.43 -7.35
C LEU A 86 -13.51 -9.22 -5.90
N GLY A 87 -14.77 -9.50 -5.56
CA GLY A 87 -15.32 -9.46 -4.20
C GLY A 87 -15.73 -8.07 -3.71
N PHE A 88 -15.98 -7.12 -4.61
CA PHE A 88 -16.50 -5.79 -4.28
C PHE A 88 -17.40 -5.27 -5.40
N THR A 89 -18.21 -4.26 -5.08
CA THR A 89 -19.12 -3.60 -6.04
C THR A 89 -19.01 -2.08 -5.98
N THR A 90 -18.38 -1.56 -4.94
CA THR A 90 -18.17 -0.12 -4.72
C THR A 90 -16.70 0.20 -4.42
N ILE A 91 -16.30 1.45 -4.69
CA ILE A 91 -14.96 1.93 -4.32
C ILE A 91 -14.74 1.90 -2.80
N ASN A 92 -15.79 2.10 -2.00
CA ASN A 92 -15.65 2.02 -0.55
C ASN A 92 -15.33 0.60 -0.08
N GLU A 93 -15.94 -0.43 -0.67
CA GLU A 93 -15.59 -1.82 -0.38
C GLU A 93 -14.15 -2.14 -0.81
N LEU A 94 -13.71 -1.70 -1.99
CA LEU A 94 -12.33 -1.84 -2.43
C LEU A 94 -11.34 -1.16 -1.47
N LYS A 95 -11.67 0.04 -0.98
CA LYS A 95 -10.86 0.73 0.03
C LYS A 95 -10.78 -0.01 1.36
N LEU A 96 -11.88 -0.63 1.80
CA LEU A 96 -11.89 -1.46 3.01
C LEU A 96 -10.98 -2.69 2.84
N MET A 97 -11.12 -3.44 1.73
CA MET A 97 -10.24 -4.56 1.41
C MET A 97 -8.77 -4.16 1.39
N THR A 98 -8.46 -2.98 0.87
CA THR A 98 -7.09 -2.46 0.84
C THR A 98 -6.54 -2.21 2.24
N LYS A 99 -7.34 -1.65 3.15
CA LYS A 99 -6.95 -1.39 4.55
C LYS A 99 -6.81 -2.68 5.39
N GLU A 100 -7.34 -3.79 4.94
CA GLU A 100 -7.08 -5.10 5.56
C GLU A 100 -5.67 -5.63 5.25
N VAL A 101 -5.06 -5.19 4.16
CA VAL A 101 -3.75 -5.63 3.69
C VAL A 101 -2.67 -4.59 3.98
N PHE A 102 -2.93 -3.33 3.63
CA PHE A 102 -2.00 -2.23 3.77
C PHE A 102 -2.29 -1.37 4.99
N SER A 103 -1.25 -0.79 5.58
CA SER A 103 -1.37 0.17 6.67
C SER A 103 -2.21 1.38 6.25
N ALA A 104 -2.89 1.99 7.20
CA ALA A 104 -3.75 3.14 6.93
C ALA A 104 -3.02 4.25 6.16
N ALA A 105 -1.78 4.57 6.56
CA ALA A 105 -0.99 5.62 5.89
C ALA A 105 -0.61 5.23 4.45
N HIS A 106 -0.22 3.97 4.22
CA HIS A 106 0.13 3.49 2.88
C HIS A 106 -1.09 3.43 1.96
N ALA A 107 -2.22 2.91 2.47
CA ALA A 107 -3.48 2.84 1.75
C ALA A 107 -3.99 4.23 1.31
N GLU A 108 -3.92 5.24 2.19
CA GLU A 108 -4.32 6.62 1.82
C GLU A 108 -3.42 7.20 0.72
N GLY A 109 -2.11 6.90 0.72
CA GLY A 109 -1.20 7.24 -0.38
C GLY A 109 -1.63 6.60 -1.70
N MET A 110 -1.98 5.30 -1.69
CA MET A 110 -2.53 4.59 -2.86
C MET A 110 -3.83 5.23 -3.35
N PHE A 111 -4.76 5.54 -2.45
CA PHE A 111 -6.05 6.14 -2.80
C PHE A 111 -5.90 7.50 -3.44
N SER A 112 -4.95 8.31 -2.97
CA SER A 112 -4.65 9.61 -3.57
C SER A 112 -4.21 9.48 -5.03
N GLY A 113 -3.37 8.50 -5.36
CA GLY A 113 -2.94 8.24 -6.73
C GLY A 113 -4.04 7.69 -7.63
N ILE A 114 -4.84 6.76 -7.12
CA ILE A 114 -5.78 5.95 -7.91
C ILE A 114 -7.14 6.62 -8.08
N PHE A 115 -7.66 7.26 -7.03
CA PHE A 115 -9.01 7.84 -7.03
C PHE A 115 -9.06 9.36 -7.17
N SER A 116 -7.95 10.06 -6.96
CA SER A 116 -7.89 11.52 -7.00
C SER A 116 -7.06 12.08 -8.14
N GLY A 117 -6.29 11.24 -8.85
CA GLY A 117 -5.47 11.64 -9.97
C GLY A 117 -4.36 12.61 -9.57
N THR A 118 -3.42 12.19 -8.72
CA THR A 118 -2.24 13.00 -8.35
C THR A 118 -1.07 12.77 -9.31
N GLY A 119 -0.23 13.77 -9.46
CA GLY A 119 0.96 13.73 -10.31
C GLY A 119 0.76 14.34 -11.69
N THR A 120 1.51 13.88 -12.69
CA THR A 120 1.45 14.37 -14.07
C THR A 120 0.14 13.99 -14.78
N SER A 121 -0.49 12.90 -14.37
CA SER A 121 -1.82 12.51 -14.81
C SER A 121 -2.84 13.00 -13.79
N ARG A 122 -3.63 14.01 -14.16
CA ARG A 122 -4.72 14.54 -13.32
C ARG A 122 -5.98 13.67 -13.37
N MET A 123 -5.92 12.51 -14.03
CA MET A 123 -7.06 11.60 -14.18
C MET A 123 -6.94 10.46 -13.17
N SER A 124 -8.00 10.23 -12.40
CA SER A 124 -8.11 9.07 -11.54
C SER A 124 -8.23 7.80 -12.39
N ARG A 125 -7.69 6.68 -11.89
CA ARG A 125 -7.90 5.38 -12.55
C ARG A 125 -9.34 4.92 -12.44
N TYR A 126 -9.96 5.15 -11.27
CA TYR A 126 -11.34 4.77 -10.96
C TYR A 126 -12.08 5.91 -10.27
N TYR A 127 -13.38 6.00 -10.52
CA TYR A 127 -14.28 6.80 -9.69
C TYR A 127 -15.66 6.13 -9.57
N GLN A 128 -16.41 6.50 -8.52
CA GLN A 128 -17.75 6.01 -8.26
C GLN A 128 -18.78 7.00 -8.80
N GLU A 129 -19.68 6.55 -9.64
CA GLU A 129 -20.89 7.29 -9.98
C GLU A 129 -21.96 7.06 -8.92
N TYR A 130 -22.75 8.10 -8.70
CA TYR A 130 -23.85 8.12 -7.74
C TYR A 130 -25.13 8.54 -8.44
N ASP A 131 -26.27 8.16 -7.86
CA ASP A 131 -27.57 8.69 -8.28
C ASP A 131 -27.70 10.18 -7.95
N ASP A 132 -28.74 10.83 -8.54
CA ASP A 132 -28.96 12.27 -8.38
C ASP A 132 -29.56 12.69 -7.02
N ASN A 133 -29.63 11.75 -6.05
CA ASN A 133 -30.15 12.05 -4.72
C ASN A 133 -29.11 12.77 -3.87
N ILE A 134 -29.12 14.10 -3.89
CA ILE A 134 -28.16 14.96 -3.18
C ILE A 134 -28.14 14.70 -1.66
N ALA A 135 -29.28 14.34 -1.05
CA ALA A 135 -29.37 14.14 0.40
C ALA A 135 -28.82 12.79 0.86
N ASN A 136 -28.92 11.76 0.02
CA ASN A 136 -28.43 10.41 0.31
C ASN A 136 -28.03 9.70 -0.99
N PRO A 137 -26.89 10.07 -1.59
CA PRO A 137 -26.46 9.52 -2.86
C PRO A 137 -26.15 8.03 -2.75
N LYS A 138 -26.74 7.23 -3.62
CA LYS A 138 -26.47 5.79 -3.72
C LYS A 138 -25.44 5.52 -4.81
N PRO A 139 -24.47 4.64 -4.56
CA PRO A 139 -23.51 4.27 -5.59
C PRO A 139 -24.24 3.51 -6.72
N LEU A 140 -24.00 3.92 -7.96
CA LEU A 140 -24.54 3.29 -9.15
C LEU A 140 -23.53 2.27 -9.71
N TYR A 141 -22.44 2.76 -10.28
CA TYR A 141 -21.41 1.93 -10.92
C TYR A 141 -20.03 2.58 -10.78
N ILE A 142 -18.99 1.75 -10.92
CA ILE A 142 -17.61 2.20 -10.97
C ILE A 142 -17.26 2.55 -12.42
N MET A 143 -16.59 3.69 -12.61
CA MET A 143 -16.01 4.08 -13.87
C MET A 143 -14.51 3.82 -13.88
N VAL A 144 -14.03 3.22 -14.96
CA VAL A 144 -12.64 2.85 -15.21
C VAL A 144 -12.08 3.75 -16.30
N HIS A 145 -10.88 4.29 -16.11
CA HIS A 145 -10.18 5.03 -17.17
C HIS A 145 -9.79 4.06 -18.29
N CYS A 146 -10.42 4.20 -19.48
CA CYS A 146 -10.29 3.21 -20.58
C CYS A 146 -8.87 3.10 -21.14
N GLU A 147 -8.08 4.17 -21.04
CA GLU A 147 -6.72 4.27 -21.59
C GLU A 147 -5.65 4.33 -20.49
N TYR A 148 -5.94 3.75 -19.30
CA TYR A 148 -4.97 3.76 -18.20
C TYR A 148 -3.75 2.89 -18.56
N ASN A 149 -2.57 3.48 -18.49
CA ASN A 149 -1.34 2.74 -18.71
C ASN A 149 -0.91 2.02 -17.41
N ALA A 150 -0.91 0.70 -17.43
CA ALA A 150 -0.53 -0.12 -16.29
C ALA A 150 0.92 0.15 -15.87
N LEU A 151 1.14 0.33 -14.55
CA LEU A 151 2.47 0.48 -13.96
C LEU A 151 3.13 -0.87 -13.67
N MET A 152 2.33 -1.92 -13.54
CA MET A 152 2.77 -3.29 -13.38
C MET A 152 2.49 -4.01 -14.71
N LYS A 153 3.53 -4.58 -15.31
CA LYS A 153 3.44 -5.32 -16.56
C LYS A 153 4.04 -6.70 -16.41
N GLY A 154 3.48 -7.65 -17.14
CA GLY A 154 3.91 -9.05 -17.06
C GLY A 154 3.38 -9.76 -15.79
N GLU A 155 3.70 -11.03 -15.70
CA GLU A 155 3.31 -11.89 -14.59
C GLU A 155 4.37 -11.83 -13.48
N MET A 156 3.94 -11.64 -12.23
CA MET A 156 4.81 -11.67 -11.05
C MET A 156 4.64 -12.95 -10.28
N THR A 157 5.76 -13.61 -9.95
CA THR A 157 5.79 -14.79 -9.09
C THR A 157 6.71 -14.55 -7.90
N TYR A 158 6.17 -14.65 -6.69
CA TYR A 158 6.92 -14.46 -5.44
C TYR A 158 7.57 -15.76 -4.99
N ASN A 159 8.87 -15.71 -4.69
CA ASN A 159 9.60 -16.82 -4.10
C ASN A 159 9.58 -16.71 -2.56
N PHE A 160 8.56 -17.28 -1.92
CA PHE A 160 8.39 -17.22 -0.46
C PHE A 160 9.51 -17.92 0.33
N ASP A 161 10.29 -18.79 -0.28
CA ASP A 161 11.45 -19.43 0.37
C ASP A 161 12.59 -18.42 0.62
N THR A 162 12.65 -17.33 -0.15
CA THR A 162 13.63 -16.26 0.03
C THR A 162 13.18 -15.18 1.02
N LEU A 163 11.93 -15.23 1.52
CA LEU A 163 11.40 -14.24 2.45
C LEU A 163 12.24 -14.24 3.73
N THR A 164 12.92 -13.12 3.96
CA THR A 164 13.86 -12.96 5.07
C THR A 164 13.58 -11.66 5.82
N ILE A 165 13.51 -11.73 7.16
CA ILE A 165 13.42 -10.55 8.01
C ILE A 165 14.81 -9.92 8.12
N THR A 166 14.97 -8.67 7.69
CA THR A 166 16.27 -7.98 7.62
C THR A 166 16.52 -7.01 8.77
N GLY A 167 15.51 -6.74 9.59
CA GLY A 167 15.65 -5.92 10.78
C GLY A 167 14.36 -5.24 11.20
N SER A 168 14.40 -4.58 12.36
CA SER A 168 13.28 -3.79 12.88
C SER A 168 13.75 -2.39 13.25
N LYS A 169 12.85 -1.41 13.10
CA LYS A 169 13.02 -0.04 13.60
C LYS A 169 11.70 0.40 14.22
N ARG A 170 11.72 0.71 15.51
CA ARG A 170 10.62 1.31 16.32
C ARG A 170 9.21 0.81 16.00
N GLU A 171 8.71 1.09 14.81
CA GLU A 171 7.30 0.91 14.42
C GLU A 171 7.12 -0.12 13.31
N TYR A 172 8.18 -0.54 12.62
CA TYR A 172 8.10 -1.46 11.50
C TYR A 172 9.22 -2.48 11.44
N VAL A 173 8.90 -3.59 10.82
CA VAL A 173 9.82 -4.67 10.49
C VAL A 173 10.10 -4.61 8.99
N ASN A 174 11.38 -4.73 8.62
CA ASN A 174 11.80 -4.82 7.24
C ASN A 174 12.02 -6.28 6.87
N ALA A 175 11.61 -6.64 5.68
CA ALA A 175 11.83 -7.94 5.08
C ALA A 175 12.26 -7.78 3.62
N THR A 176 12.86 -8.81 3.07
CA THR A 176 13.13 -8.93 1.64
C THR A 176 12.52 -10.20 1.10
N ILE A 177 12.11 -10.16 -0.17
CA ILE A 177 11.61 -11.33 -0.91
C ILE A 177 12.02 -11.21 -2.37
N ASP A 178 12.40 -12.30 -3.00
CA ASP A 178 12.63 -12.33 -4.42
C ASP A 178 11.32 -12.50 -5.19
N VAL A 179 11.18 -11.74 -6.25
CA VAL A 179 10.07 -11.83 -7.19
C VAL A 179 10.62 -12.01 -8.60
N THR A 180 10.05 -12.94 -9.34
CA THR A 180 10.34 -13.12 -10.77
C THR A 180 9.24 -12.45 -11.57
N VAL A 181 9.63 -11.55 -12.45
CA VAL A 181 8.74 -10.91 -13.43
C VAL A 181 8.93 -11.60 -14.77
N THR A 182 7.83 -12.04 -15.38
CA THR A 182 7.81 -12.64 -16.73
C THR A 182 7.06 -11.70 -17.67
N LEU A 183 7.74 -11.24 -18.71
CA LEU A 183 7.15 -10.38 -19.75
C LEU A 183 7.61 -10.88 -21.12
N ASP A 184 6.66 -11.14 -22.02
CA ASP A 184 6.91 -11.61 -23.38
C ASP A 184 7.82 -12.86 -23.43
N GLY A 185 7.65 -13.77 -22.46
CA GLY A 185 8.42 -15.01 -22.34
C GLY A 185 9.84 -14.86 -21.78
N LYS A 186 10.25 -13.67 -21.43
CA LYS A 186 11.51 -13.38 -20.75
C LYS A 186 11.28 -13.18 -19.26
N THR A 187 12.21 -13.68 -18.43
CA THR A 187 12.08 -13.63 -16.97
C THR A 187 13.24 -12.90 -16.34
N GLN A 188 12.94 -12.14 -15.30
CA GLN A 188 13.96 -11.51 -14.46
C GLN A 188 13.56 -11.58 -12.99
N THR A 189 14.54 -11.81 -12.12
CA THR A 189 14.34 -11.88 -10.67
C THR A 189 14.83 -10.59 -10.00
N HIS A 190 14.04 -10.07 -9.09
CA HIS A 190 14.30 -8.87 -8.30
C HIS A 190 14.08 -9.14 -6.84
N THR A 191 14.87 -8.49 -5.98
CA THR A 191 14.64 -8.52 -4.54
C THR A 191 13.84 -7.28 -4.14
N LEU A 192 12.61 -7.50 -3.66
CA LEU A 192 11.76 -6.45 -3.12
C LEU A 192 12.06 -6.19 -1.65
N ASN A 193 12.04 -4.92 -1.26
CA ASN A 193 12.10 -4.49 0.13
C ASN A 193 10.68 -4.30 0.66
N ILE A 194 10.28 -5.15 1.57
CA ILE A 194 8.95 -5.14 2.19
C ILE A 194 9.05 -4.51 3.58
N ARG A 195 8.08 -3.69 3.90
CA ARG A 195 7.93 -3.11 5.23
C ARG A 195 6.60 -3.51 5.83
N LEU A 196 6.64 -3.97 7.07
CA LEU A 196 5.46 -4.32 7.85
C LEU A 196 5.36 -3.41 9.08
N ILE A 197 4.14 -3.06 9.44
CA ILE A 197 3.81 -2.34 10.67
C ILE A 197 2.75 -3.13 11.43
N GLU A 198 2.83 -3.14 12.75
CA GLU A 198 1.77 -3.71 13.57
C GLU A 198 0.81 -2.62 14.00
N GLU A 199 -0.43 -2.72 13.54
CA GLU A 199 -1.55 -1.88 13.93
C GLU A 199 -2.44 -2.61 14.95
N ALA A 200 -3.45 -1.94 15.52
CA ALA A 200 -4.35 -2.54 16.50
C ALA A 200 -5.07 -3.81 16.00
N ALA A 201 -5.27 -3.93 14.69
CA ALA A 201 -5.89 -5.06 14.02
C ALA A 201 -4.88 -6.12 13.50
N GLY A 202 -3.61 -6.03 13.88
CA GLY A 202 -2.52 -6.94 13.49
C GLY A 202 -1.57 -6.34 12.45
N TRP A 203 -0.73 -7.18 11.88
CA TRP A 203 0.27 -6.78 10.90
C TRP A 203 -0.35 -6.23 9.61
N ARG A 204 0.29 -5.21 9.02
CA ARG A 204 -0.07 -4.59 7.74
C ARG A 204 1.18 -4.30 6.92
N LEU A 205 1.03 -4.29 5.59
CA LEU A 205 2.07 -3.81 4.68
C LEU A 205 2.16 -2.28 4.71
N ALA A 206 3.35 -1.76 4.91
CA ALA A 206 3.65 -0.33 4.89
C ALA A 206 4.54 0.06 3.68
N SER A 207 4.61 -0.79 2.68
CA SER A 207 5.30 -0.58 1.41
C SER A 207 4.53 -1.27 0.28
N THR A 208 4.83 -0.92 -0.96
CA THR A 208 4.41 -1.68 -2.14
C THR A 208 5.03 -3.08 -2.10
N THR A 209 4.34 -4.03 -2.73
CA THR A 209 4.80 -5.42 -2.87
C THR A 209 4.98 -5.82 -4.33
N PHE A 210 4.86 -4.87 -5.23
CA PHE A 210 5.13 -5.11 -6.65
C PHE A 210 6.36 -4.31 -7.06
N ALA A 211 6.93 -4.79 -8.10
CA ALA A 211 8.03 -4.11 -8.71
C ALA A 211 7.50 -3.10 -9.75
N ASN A 212 7.93 -1.85 -9.64
CA ASN A 212 7.44 -0.75 -10.47
C ASN A 212 8.17 -0.76 -11.83
N TYR A 213 7.43 -0.62 -12.91
CA TYR A 213 7.96 -0.56 -14.28
C TYR A 213 9.11 0.47 -14.44
N ASN A 214 9.06 1.60 -13.75
CA ASN A 214 10.13 2.59 -13.78
C ASN A 214 11.45 2.10 -13.16
N GLU A 215 11.39 1.07 -12.29
CA GLU A 215 12.57 0.39 -11.74
C GLU A 215 13.08 -0.70 -12.69
N TYR A 216 12.30 -1.04 -13.73
CA TYR A 216 12.59 -2.03 -14.73
C TYR A 216 12.80 -1.45 -16.13
N GLN A 217 12.82 -0.15 -16.29
CA GLN A 217 12.91 0.47 -17.62
C GLN A 217 14.14 0.00 -18.37
N ASP A 218 15.26 -0.19 -17.64
CA ASP A 218 16.49 -0.75 -18.22
C ASP A 218 16.28 -2.18 -18.75
N ILE A 219 15.46 -2.96 -18.06
CA ILE A 219 15.14 -4.34 -18.42
C ILE A 219 14.18 -4.40 -19.61
N TYR A 220 13.18 -3.53 -19.61
CA TYR A 220 12.21 -3.43 -20.70
C TYR A 220 12.91 -2.98 -21.99
N ASP A 221 13.82 -2.03 -21.90
CA ASP A 221 14.64 -1.57 -23.03
C ASP A 221 15.60 -2.64 -23.54
N GLU A 222 16.16 -3.50 -22.65
CA GLU A 222 16.93 -4.67 -23.06
C GLU A 222 16.04 -5.77 -23.68
N LEU A 223 14.83 -5.97 -23.15
CA LEU A 223 13.86 -6.92 -23.71
C LEU A 223 13.34 -6.51 -25.09
N GLN A 224 13.27 -5.21 -25.39
CA GLN A 224 12.86 -4.69 -26.69
C GLN A 224 13.99 -4.70 -27.74
N LYS A 225 15.26 -4.80 -27.32
CA LYS A 225 16.42 -4.79 -28.22
C LYS A 225 16.84 -6.18 -28.70
N GLY A 226 16.25 -7.26 -28.24
CA GLY A 226 16.52 -8.65 -28.65
C GLY A 226 15.36 -9.25 -29.40
#